data_bbc84cbec7f85b2dd2c022840b16099a
#
_entry.id   bbc84cbec7f85b2dd2c022840b16099a
#
_cell.length_a   1.000
_cell.length_b   1.000
_cell.length_c   1.000
_cell.angle_alpha   90.00
_cell.angle_beta   90.00
_cell.angle_gamma   90.00
#
_symmetry.space_group_name_H-M   'P 1'
#
loop_
_entity.id
_entity.type
_entity.pdbx_description
1 polymer ?
#
loop_
_entity_poly.entity_id
_entity_poly.type
_entity_poly.pdbx_seq_one_letter_code
_entity_poly.pdbx_strand_id
1 'polypeptide(L)'
;MKIQIRTPNSELRTRRRAFTLVEMLLVITIIGILAALVVPKMVGRSEQARQAAAHADISSIKTALDAFEVDNGYYPSSLQDLLQQPSNAKNWHGPYLDNVPQDPWGNPYIYTFPGRHNANSYDLMSVGPDGKAGTDDDIGNWSK
;
A
#
# COMPACT_ATOMS: atom_id res chain seq x y z
N MET A 1 -40.63 52.48 57.22
CA MET A 1 -39.51 51.61 57.60
C MET A 1 -39.19 50.71 56.40
N LYS A 2 -38.14 51.07 55.57
CA LYS A 2 -37.74 50.35 54.38
C LYS A 2 -36.57 49.42 54.74
N ILE A 3 -36.78 48.12 54.67
CA ILE A 3 -35.74 47.13 54.90
C ILE A 3 -35.04 46.92 53.54
N GLN A 4 -33.77 47.32 53.47
CA GLN A 4 -32.91 47.00 52.34
C GLN A 4 -32.25 45.62 52.58
N ILE A 5 -32.61 44.65 51.75
CA ILE A 5 -31.97 43.33 51.75
C ILE A 5 -30.71 43.44 50.89
N ARG A 6 -29.54 43.36 51.51
CA ARG A 6 -28.25 43.37 50.85
C ARG A 6 -27.94 41.94 50.42
N THR A 7 -28.01 41.64 49.11
CA THR A 7 -27.57 40.34 48.55
C THR A 7 -26.04 40.29 48.56
N PRO A 8 -25.42 39.21 49.08
CA PRO A 8 -23.97 39.05 48.96
C PRO A 8 -23.65 38.59 47.54
N ASN A 9 -22.92 39.42 46.80
CA ASN A 9 -22.36 39.08 45.49
C ASN A 9 -21.19 38.10 45.68
N SER A 10 -21.49 36.79 45.59
CA SER A 10 -20.44 35.78 45.59
C SER A 10 -19.83 35.70 44.20
N GLU A 11 -18.83 36.54 43.94
CA GLU A 11 -17.97 36.38 42.80
C GLU A 11 -17.18 35.09 42.90
N LEU A 12 -17.64 34.08 42.21
CA LEU A 12 -16.87 32.84 41.99
C LEU A 12 -15.65 33.19 41.12
N ARG A 13 -14.57 33.52 41.81
CA ARG A 13 -13.26 33.75 41.20
C ARG A 13 -12.75 32.41 40.64
N THR A 14 -13.10 32.11 39.39
CA THR A 14 -12.55 30.97 38.64
C THR A 14 -11.06 31.20 38.51
N ARG A 15 -10.26 30.49 39.28
CA ARG A 15 -8.80 30.45 39.14
C ARG A 15 -8.49 29.83 37.78
N ARG A 16 -8.25 30.64 36.76
CA ARG A 16 -7.65 30.17 35.53
C ARG A 16 -6.22 29.72 35.84
N ARG A 17 -6.01 28.42 35.84
CA ARG A 17 -4.67 27.85 35.94
C ARG A 17 -3.96 28.19 34.63
N ALA A 18 -3.01 29.11 34.67
CA ALA A 18 -2.12 29.37 33.53
C ALA A 18 -1.06 28.29 33.52
N PHE A 19 -0.84 27.68 32.36
CA PHE A 19 0.24 26.72 32.17
C PHE A 19 1.59 27.42 32.25
N THR A 20 2.55 26.79 32.90
CA THR A 20 3.92 27.28 32.97
C THR A 20 4.69 26.90 31.71
N LEU A 21 5.68 27.71 31.32
CA LEU A 21 6.56 27.40 30.20
C LEU A 21 7.31 26.08 30.40
N VAL A 22 7.71 25.79 31.64
CA VAL A 22 8.38 24.53 32.02
C VAL A 22 7.46 23.32 31.81
N GLU A 23 6.18 23.43 32.13
CA GLU A 23 5.19 22.36 31.96
C GLU A 23 4.98 22.02 30.48
N MET A 24 4.94 23.04 29.60
CA MET A 24 4.88 22.81 28.16
C MET A 24 6.18 22.20 27.63
N LEU A 25 7.34 22.63 28.11
CA LEU A 25 8.64 22.10 27.73
C LEU A 25 8.81 20.64 28.12
N LEU A 26 8.31 20.28 29.30
CA LEU A 26 8.30 18.87 29.77
C LEU A 26 7.42 17.99 28.88
N VAL A 27 6.23 18.46 28.51
CA VAL A 27 5.30 17.71 27.65
C VAL A 27 5.88 17.45 26.28
N ILE A 28 6.45 18.48 25.61
CA ILE A 28 7.04 18.29 24.28
C ILE A 28 8.28 17.39 24.33
N THR A 29 9.04 17.41 25.43
CA THR A 29 10.19 16.52 25.63
C THR A 29 9.73 15.06 25.74
N ILE A 30 8.70 14.78 26.54
CA ILE A 30 8.16 13.43 26.69
C ILE A 30 7.58 12.92 25.36
N ILE A 31 6.80 13.75 24.66
CA ILE A 31 6.25 13.40 23.35
C ILE A 31 7.38 13.12 22.35
N GLY A 32 8.44 13.91 22.34
CA GLY A 32 9.61 13.72 21.48
C GLY A 32 10.30 12.38 21.72
N ILE A 33 10.51 11.99 22.99
CA ILE A 33 11.11 10.70 23.35
C ILE A 33 10.21 9.54 22.91
N LEU A 34 8.89 9.62 23.17
CA LEU A 34 7.94 8.58 22.79
C LEU A 34 7.85 8.44 21.25
N ALA A 35 7.82 9.55 20.53
CA ALA A 35 7.81 9.57 19.08
C ALA A 35 9.06 8.90 18.49
N ALA A 36 10.24 9.18 19.04
CA ALA A 36 11.50 8.57 18.60
C ALA A 36 11.53 7.04 18.75
N LEU A 37 10.79 6.46 19.70
CA LEU A 37 10.69 5.02 19.91
C LEU A 37 9.66 4.34 19.00
N VAL A 38 8.60 5.03 18.60
CA VAL A 38 7.47 4.46 17.86
C VAL A 38 7.67 4.54 16.34
N VAL A 39 8.18 5.67 15.84
CA VAL A 39 8.31 5.92 14.40
C VAL A 39 9.12 4.82 13.66
N PRO A 40 10.30 4.36 14.13
CA PRO A 40 11.08 3.35 13.40
C PRO A 40 10.34 2.01 13.23
N LYS A 41 9.50 1.63 14.20
CA LYS A 41 8.76 0.36 14.16
C LYS A 41 7.60 0.38 13.15
N MET A 42 7.08 1.55 12.82
CA MET A 42 5.97 1.67 11.86
C MET A 42 6.45 1.58 10.41
N VAL A 43 7.63 2.08 10.11
CA VAL A 43 8.19 2.08 8.74
C VAL A 43 8.42 0.65 8.24
N GLY A 44 9.00 -0.24 9.06
CA GLY A 44 9.24 -1.63 8.66
C GLY A 44 7.95 -2.43 8.42
N ARG A 45 6.90 -2.18 9.19
CA ARG A 45 5.59 -2.85 8.99
C ARG A 45 4.90 -2.40 7.71
N SER A 46 5.05 -1.13 7.34
CA SER A 46 4.51 -0.59 6.09
C SER A 46 5.15 -1.26 4.88
N GLU A 47 6.47 -1.51 4.91
CA GLU A 47 7.18 -2.18 3.84
C GLU A 47 6.78 -3.66 3.70
N GLN A 48 6.68 -4.39 4.80
CA GLN A 48 6.18 -5.77 4.79
C GLN A 48 4.75 -5.88 4.22
N ALA A 49 3.88 -4.91 4.55
CA ALA A 49 2.53 -4.86 4.02
C ALA A 49 2.52 -4.61 2.50
N ARG A 50 3.41 -3.75 1.99
CA ARG A 50 3.58 -3.51 0.55
C ARG A 50 4.07 -4.76 -0.18
N GLN A 51 5.08 -5.45 0.36
CA GLN A 51 5.57 -6.70 -0.22
C GLN A 51 4.47 -7.77 -0.27
N ALA A 52 3.69 -7.91 0.81
CA ALA A 52 2.56 -8.84 0.83
C ALA A 52 1.48 -8.47 -0.21
N ALA A 53 1.20 -7.18 -0.41
CA ALA A 53 0.29 -6.71 -1.43
C ALA A 53 0.81 -7.01 -2.85
N ALA A 54 2.10 -6.77 -3.12
CA ALA A 54 2.70 -7.11 -4.41
C ALA A 54 2.63 -8.61 -4.74
N HIS A 55 2.86 -9.48 -3.74
CA HIS A 55 2.67 -10.92 -3.92
C HIS A 55 1.22 -11.30 -4.21
N ALA A 56 0.25 -10.64 -3.57
CA ALA A 56 -1.17 -10.86 -3.82
C ALA A 56 -1.58 -10.43 -5.23
N ASP A 57 -1.09 -9.28 -5.69
CA ASP A 57 -1.33 -8.79 -7.05
C ASP A 57 -0.73 -9.72 -8.09
N ILE A 58 0.52 -10.18 -7.91
CA ILE A 58 1.17 -11.16 -8.80
C ILE A 58 0.35 -12.45 -8.85
N SER A 59 -0.18 -12.93 -7.72
CA SER A 59 -1.03 -14.12 -7.67
C SER A 59 -2.36 -13.91 -8.41
N SER A 60 -2.96 -12.73 -8.31
CA SER A 60 -4.18 -12.37 -9.02
C SER A 60 -3.96 -12.30 -10.54
N ILE A 61 -2.91 -11.61 -10.97
CA ILE A 61 -2.54 -11.52 -12.40
C ILE A 61 -2.20 -12.92 -12.96
N LYS A 62 -1.48 -13.73 -12.18
CA LYS A 62 -1.19 -15.15 -12.54
C LYS A 62 -2.48 -15.91 -12.82
N THR A 63 -3.48 -15.82 -11.94
CA THR A 63 -4.76 -16.51 -12.13
C THR A 63 -5.44 -16.08 -13.42
N ALA A 64 -5.38 -14.80 -13.77
CA ALA A 64 -5.93 -14.28 -15.02
C ALA A 64 -5.15 -14.77 -16.26
N LEU A 65 -3.82 -14.86 -16.17
CA LEU A 65 -2.96 -15.39 -17.23
C LEU A 65 -3.22 -16.88 -17.46
N ASP A 66 -3.36 -17.64 -16.38
CA ASP A 66 -3.66 -19.08 -16.44
C ASP A 66 -5.08 -19.33 -17.05
N ALA A 67 -6.07 -18.48 -16.71
CA ALA A 67 -7.40 -18.56 -17.31
C ALA A 67 -7.37 -18.24 -18.82
N PHE A 68 -6.61 -17.22 -19.23
CA PHE A 68 -6.42 -16.90 -20.64
C PHE A 68 -5.77 -18.09 -21.40
N GLU A 69 -4.76 -18.72 -20.80
CA GLU A 69 -4.04 -19.86 -21.39
C GLU A 69 -4.97 -21.07 -21.53
N VAL A 70 -5.81 -21.34 -20.54
CA VAL A 70 -6.81 -22.43 -20.59
C VAL A 70 -7.80 -22.22 -21.73
N ASP A 71 -8.26 -20.99 -21.95
CA ASP A 71 -9.24 -20.70 -23.01
C ASP A 71 -8.63 -20.70 -24.40
N ASN A 72 -7.41 -20.19 -24.57
CA ASN A 72 -6.80 -19.93 -25.88
C ASN A 72 -5.65 -20.88 -26.24
N GLY A 73 -5.12 -21.66 -25.28
CA GLY A 73 -4.04 -22.63 -25.49
C GLY A 73 -2.64 -22.02 -25.55
N TYR A 74 -2.48 -20.75 -25.21
CA TYR A 74 -1.20 -20.02 -25.15
C TYR A 74 -1.30 -18.82 -24.22
N TYR A 75 -0.16 -18.33 -23.71
CA TYR A 75 -0.11 -17.12 -22.89
C TYR A 75 -0.21 -15.84 -23.74
N PRO A 76 -0.84 -14.77 -23.24
CA PRO A 76 -0.98 -13.53 -23.98
C PRO A 76 0.37 -12.85 -24.23
N SER A 77 0.39 -11.96 -25.21
CA SER A 77 1.60 -11.19 -25.55
C SER A 77 1.86 -10.04 -24.57
N SER A 78 0.80 -9.56 -23.92
CA SER A 78 0.85 -8.44 -22.97
C SER A 78 -0.24 -8.60 -21.91
N LEU A 79 -0.11 -7.91 -20.77
CA LEU A 79 -1.16 -7.86 -19.74
C LEU A 79 -2.42 -7.13 -20.24
N GLN A 80 -2.31 -6.30 -21.28
CA GLN A 80 -3.46 -5.63 -21.90
C GLN A 80 -4.42 -6.63 -22.57
N ASP A 81 -3.89 -7.77 -23.07
CA ASP A 81 -4.69 -8.83 -23.68
C ASP A 81 -5.64 -9.53 -22.68
N LEU A 82 -5.43 -9.32 -21.37
CA LEU A 82 -6.34 -9.79 -20.31
C LEU A 82 -7.57 -8.87 -20.16
N LEU A 83 -7.46 -7.63 -20.58
CA LEU A 83 -8.54 -6.62 -20.49
C LEU A 83 -9.36 -6.55 -21.78
N GLN A 84 -8.70 -6.73 -22.93
CA GLN A 84 -9.29 -6.57 -24.24
C GLN A 84 -8.89 -7.75 -25.14
N GLN A 85 -9.85 -8.25 -25.91
CA GLN A 85 -9.63 -9.38 -26.80
C GLN A 85 -8.58 -9.05 -27.87
N PRO A 86 -7.42 -9.75 -27.88
CA PRO A 86 -6.47 -9.62 -28.98
C PRO A 86 -7.01 -10.32 -30.24
N SER A 87 -6.59 -9.86 -31.41
CA SER A 87 -7.08 -10.34 -32.71
C SER A 87 -6.84 -11.84 -32.97
N ASN A 88 -5.85 -12.42 -32.31
CA ASN A 88 -5.48 -13.84 -32.43
C ASN A 88 -6.18 -14.77 -31.44
N ALA A 89 -6.88 -14.24 -30.43
CA ALA A 89 -7.57 -15.02 -29.41
C ALA A 89 -9.03 -15.31 -29.83
N LYS A 90 -9.25 -16.43 -30.51
CA LYS A 90 -10.58 -16.81 -31.00
C LYS A 90 -11.52 -17.29 -29.89
N ASN A 91 -10.98 -17.88 -28.83
CA ASN A 91 -11.74 -18.40 -27.71
C ASN A 91 -11.62 -17.50 -26.47
N TRP A 92 -11.50 -16.21 -26.68
CA TRP A 92 -11.42 -15.26 -25.58
C TRP A 92 -12.74 -15.13 -24.83
N HIS A 93 -12.74 -15.38 -23.52
CA HIS A 93 -13.91 -15.30 -22.65
C HIS A 93 -13.80 -14.20 -21.58
N GLY A 94 -12.81 -13.29 -21.77
CA GLY A 94 -12.58 -12.19 -20.81
C GLY A 94 -13.65 -11.12 -20.80
N PRO A 95 -13.41 -10.00 -20.10
CA PRO A 95 -12.11 -9.64 -19.49
C PRO A 95 -11.72 -10.57 -18.33
N TYR A 96 -10.43 -10.91 -18.26
CA TYR A 96 -9.86 -11.75 -17.19
C TYR A 96 -9.39 -10.92 -16.00
N LEU A 97 -9.20 -9.61 -16.22
CA LEU A 97 -8.92 -8.59 -15.20
C LEU A 97 -9.79 -7.37 -15.49
N ASP A 98 -10.18 -6.65 -14.43
CA ASP A 98 -10.86 -5.36 -14.57
C ASP A 98 -9.88 -4.25 -14.98
N ASN A 99 -8.66 -4.31 -14.46
CA ASN A 99 -7.55 -3.41 -14.79
C ASN A 99 -6.21 -4.08 -14.46
N VAL A 100 -5.14 -3.65 -15.08
CA VAL A 100 -3.78 -4.00 -14.67
C VAL A 100 -3.39 -3.07 -13.52
N PRO A 101 -3.18 -3.58 -12.29
CA PRO A 101 -2.81 -2.73 -11.17
C PRO A 101 -1.39 -2.20 -11.32
N GLN A 102 -1.08 -1.14 -10.60
CA GLN A 102 0.31 -0.77 -10.29
C GLN A 102 0.74 -1.48 -9.01
N ASP A 103 2.04 -1.69 -8.88
CA ASP A 103 2.58 -2.25 -7.65
C ASP A 103 2.44 -1.26 -6.47
N PRO A 104 2.62 -1.70 -5.22
CA PRO A 104 2.44 -0.84 -4.04
C PRO A 104 3.42 0.35 -3.94
N TRP A 105 4.41 0.42 -4.80
CA TRP A 105 5.34 1.56 -4.93
C TRP A 105 5.01 2.47 -6.10
N GLY A 106 3.98 2.12 -6.91
CA GLY A 106 3.46 2.94 -8.02
C GLY A 106 4.08 2.62 -9.37
N ASN A 107 4.82 1.50 -9.50
CA ASN A 107 5.40 1.06 -10.75
C ASN A 107 4.49 0.07 -11.47
N PRO A 108 4.55 -0.03 -12.81
CA PRO A 108 3.86 -1.07 -13.55
C PRO A 108 4.50 -2.44 -13.30
N TYR A 109 3.69 -3.51 -13.28
CA TYR A 109 4.20 -4.87 -13.31
C TYR A 109 4.87 -5.15 -14.67
N ILE A 110 6.02 -5.81 -14.65
CA ILE A 110 6.75 -6.24 -15.84
C ILE A 110 6.34 -7.67 -16.17
N TYR A 111 5.83 -7.86 -17.37
CA TYR A 111 5.45 -9.16 -17.93
C TYR A 111 6.32 -9.47 -19.14
N THR A 112 6.87 -10.67 -19.21
CA THR A 112 7.70 -11.13 -20.33
C THR A 112 7.30 -12.57 -20.69
N PHE A 113 6.94 -12.77 -21.95
CA PHE A 113 6.66 -14.09 -22.52
C PHE A 113 7.42 -14.29 -23.86
N PRO A 114 8.18 -15.38 -24.03
CA PRO A 114 8.55 -16.40 -23.03
C PRO A 114 9.40 -15.81 -21.90
N GLY A 115 9.29 -16.39 -20.69
CA GLY A 115 10.07 -15.96 -19.52
C GLY A 115 11.55 -16.27 -19.64
N ARG A 116 12.39 -15.51 -18.96
CA ARG A 116 13.83 -15.80 -18.83
C ARG A 116 14.10 -16.73 -17.66
N HIS A 117 13.35 -16.59 -16.56
CA HIS A 117 13.40 -17.48 -15.39
C HIS A 117 12.51 -18.72 -15.60
N ASN A 118 11.35 -18.51 -16.21
CA ASN A 118 10.39 -19.57 -16.52
C ASN A 118 10.32 -19.78 -18.05
N ALA A 119 11.32 -20.46 -18.62
CA ALA A 119 11.49 -20.61 -20.07
C ALA A 119 10.29 -21.22 -20.82
N ASN A 120 9.49 -22.08 -20.15
CA ASN A 120 8.29 -22.70 -20.72
C ASN A 120 6.99 -21.95 -20.35
N SER A 121 7.11 -20.80 -19.70
CA SER A 121 6.01 -20.00 -19.22
C SER A 121 6.39 -18.52 -19.31
N TYR A 122 5.93 -17.69 -18.43
CA TYR A 122 6.19 -16.25 -18.40
C TYR A 122 6.90 -15.82 -17.11
N ASP A 123 7.55 -14.68 -17.17
CA ASP A 123 8.02 -13.96 -16.01
C ASP A 123 7.08 -12.79 -15.74
N LEU A 124 6.65 -12.64 -14.49
CA LEU A 124 5.84 -11.54 -13.99
C LEU A 124 6.47 -11.01 -12.71
N MET A 125 6.77 -9.70 -12.66
CA MET A 125 7.47 -9.12 -11.52
C MET A 125 7.05 -7.68 -11.22
N SER A 126 7.19 -7.29 -9.96
CA SER A 126 7.30 -5.92 -9.48
C SER A 126 8.79 -5.58 -9.33
N VAL A 127 9.15 -4.36 -9.66
CA VAL A 127 10.50 -3.82 -9.50
C VAL A 127 10.82 -3.36 -8.08
N GLY A 128 9.89 -3.59 -7.15
CA GLY A 128 10.10 -3.27 -5.73
C GLY A 128 10.24 -1.78 -5.42
N PRO A 129 10.73 -1.46 -4.20
CA PRO A 129 10.83 -0.10 -3.70
C PRO A 129 11.87 0.78 -4.42
N ASP A 130 12.90 0.21 -5.02
CA ASP A 130 13.92 0.99 -5.72
C ASP A 130 13.54 1.38 -7.17
N GLY A 131 12.47 0.77 -7.70
CA GLY A 131 11.94 1.03 -9.04
C GLY A 131 12.84 0.57 -10.18
N LYS A 132 13.78 -0.36 -9.93
CA LYS A 132 14.75 -0.84 -10.93
C LYS A 132 14.65 -2.36 -11.06
N ALA A 133 14.53 -2.83 -12.30
CA ALA A 133 14.52 -4.26 -12.59
C ALA A 133 15.94 -4.86 -12.47
N GLY A 134 16.03 -6.07 -11.93
CA GLY A 134 17.29 -6.83 -11.80
C GLY A 134 18.00 -6.59 -10.48
N THR A 135 17.29 -6.14 -9.46
CA THR A 135 17.81 -5.92 -8.10
C THR A 135 17.29 -6.97 -7.11
N ASP A 136 17.84 -6.99 -5.88
CA ASP A 136 17.50 -8.01 -4.88
C ASP A 136 16.09 -7.81 -4.28
N ASP A 137 15.50 -6.66 -4.45
CA ASP A 137 14.17 -6.29 -3.98
C ASP A 137 13.04 -6.56 -5.00
N ASP A 138 13.39 -7.03 -6.22
CA ASP A 138 12.42 -7.51 -7.19
C ASP A 138 11.55 -8.64 -6.61
N ILE A 139 10.25 -8.57 -6.84
CA ILE A 139 9.27 -9.58 -6.44
C ILE A 139 8.71 -10.22 -7.71
N GLY A 140 9.07 -11.46 -7.96
CA GLY A 140 8.67 -12.20 -9.16
C GLY A 140 7.86 -13.45 -8.89
N ASN A 141 7.34 -14.07 -9.96
CA ASN A 141 6.63 -15.35 -9.93
C ASN A 141 7.57 -16.58 -9.95
N TRP A 142 8.87 -16.37 -9.74
CA TRP A 142 9.89 -17.43 -9.64
C TRP A 142 10.53 -17.45 -8.26
N SER A 143 11.11 -18.60 -7.89
CA SER A 143 11.92 -18.73 -6.65
C SER A 143 13.30 -18.12 -6.85
N LYS A 144 13.74 -17.31 -5.91
CA LYS A 144 15.12 -16.80 -5.81
C LYS A 144 16.04 -17.85 -5.25
#